data_e5e96acf4a762341b6f1b99d2bd987c4
#
_entry.id   e5e96acf4a762341b6f1b99d2bd987c4
#
_cell.length_a   1.000
_cell.length_b   1.000
_cell.length_c   1.000
_cell.angle_alpha   90.00
_cell.angle_beta   90.00
_cell.angle_gamma   90.00
#
_symmetry.space_group_name_H-M   'P 1'
#
loop_
_entity.id
_entity.type
_entity.pdbx_description
1 polymer ?
#
loop_
_entity_poly.entity_id
_entity_poly.type
_entity_poly.pdbx_seq_one_letter_code
_entity_poly.pdbx_strand_id
1 'polypeptide(L)'
;MPQSTVSLLENACVFVNEAIRNSRRAKTESRYWSFAILHLIQGLELLMKHVLQREHPILIFENIDNPKHTVNLSQCLERLKSIAQVEIDEKEHRTITRASAQRNKIVHHEYDLNPDYYRSVFIDLFEFIHYFYAKHLEGELHDKIDAKLWRIEAELLAQFSAEWVVYRGKRLPSRLPFDIVVAQRYTAIRESKADGYRYVGRERYLGSYGASCPDCGVSENEYHTAMCDIESCPSCRGQLLMCLAAPGSCNGWYWIPVKGKGLP
;
A
#
# COMPACT_ATOMS: atom_id res chain seq x y z
N MET A 1 -27.03 23.10 6.20
CA MET A 1 -25.87 22.27 6.55
C MET A 1 -24.62 23.04 6.17
N PRO A 2 -23.58 23.13 6.99
CA PRO A 2 -22.33 23.78 6.57
C PRO A 2 -21.77 23.03 5.36
N GLN A 3 -21.39 23.74 4.31
CA GLN A 3 -20.71 23.18 3.15
C GLN A 3 -19.33 22.70 3.61
N SER A 4 -19.07 21.40 3.58
CA SER A 4 -17.75 20.85 3.82
C SER A 4 -16.92 21.03 2.55
N THR A 5 -15.85 21.80 2.63
CA THR A 5 -14.89 21.94 1.52
C THR A 5 -13.92 20.76 1.58
N VAL A 6 -13.84 19.98 0.52
CA VAL A 6 -12.87 18.88 0.38
C VAL A 6 -11.58 19.47 -0.19
N SER A 7 -10.46 19.26 0.48
CA SER A 7 -9.14 19.71 0.00
C SER A 7 -8.64 18.89 -1.20
N LEU A 8 -7.65 19.42 -1.94
CA LEU A 8 -7.01 18.67 -3.05
C LEU A 8 -6.41 17.36 -2.55
N LEU A 9 -5.78 17.37 -1.37
CA LEU A 9 -5.17 16.19 -0.77
C LEU A 9 -6.21 15.12 -0.39
N GLU A 10 -7.28 15.51 0.29
CA GLU A 10 -8.35 14.58 0.65
C GLU A 10 -8.97 13.96 -0.59
N ASN A 11 -9.26 14.77 -1.60
CA ASN A 11 -9.82 14.28 -2.87
C ASN A 11 -8.85 13.35 -3.61
N ALA A 12 -7.55 13.66 -3.62
CA ALA A 12 -6.53 12.77 -4.18
C ALA A 12 -6.53 11.41 -3.48
N CYS A 13 -6.60 11.39 -2.14
CA CYS A 13 -6.64 10.15 -1.35
C CYS A 13 -7.90 9.32 -1.66
N VAL A 14 -9.05 9.97 -1.87
CA VAL A 14 -10.27 9.28 -2.31
C VAL A 14 -10.04 8.56 -3.64
N PHE A 15 -9.45 9.25 -4.63
CA PHE A 15 -9.14 8.64 -5.93
C PHE A 15 -8.14 7.48 -5.82
N VAL A 16 -7.11 7.60 -4.99
CA VAL A 16 -6.15 6.51 -4.76
C VAL A 16 -6.85 5.30 -4.13
N ASN A 17 -7.71 5.49 -3.13
CA ASN A 17 -8.49 4.41 -2.54
C ASN A 17 -9.41 3.72 -3.55
N GLU A 18 -10.09 4.49 -4.42
CA GLU A 18 -10.91 3.93 -5.50
C GLU A 18 -10.08 3.17 -6.54
N ALA A 19 -8.87 3.66 -6.85
CA ALA A 19 -7.95 2.95 -7.73
C ALA A 19 -7.57 1.57 -7.16
N ILE A 20 -7.24 1.49 -5.87
CA ILE A 20 -6.93 0.23 -5.18
C ILE A 20 -8.15 -0.70 -5.16
N ARG A 21 -9.38 -0.19 -4.93
CA ARG A 21 -10.62 -0.99 -5.02
C ARG A 21 -10.81 -1.59 -6.40
N ASN A 22 -10.61 -0.78 -7.44
CA ASN A 22 -10.74 -1.22 -8.82
C ASN A 22 -9.65 -2.23 -9.23
N SER A 23 -8.41 -2.09 -8.75
CA SER A 23 -7.35 -3.07 -8.99
C SER A 23 -7.71 -4.45 -8.40
N ARG A 24 -8.41 -4.50 -7.26
CA ARG A 24 -8.95 -5.74 -6.70
C ARG A 24 -10.02 -6.35 -7.60
N ARG A 25 -10.97 -5.55 -8.07
CA ARG A 25 -12.04 -5.99 -8.98
C ARG A 25 -11.47 -6.51 -10.30
N ALA A 26 -10.39 -5.89 -10.77
CA ALA A 26 -9.72 -6.26 -12.01
C ALA A 26 -9.14 -7.68 -11.99
N LYS A 27 -8.93 -8.28 -10.81
CA LYS A 27 -8.52 -9.70 -10.68
C LYS A 27 -9.59 -10.68 -11.19
N THR A 28 -10.86 -10.28 -11.16
CA THR A 28 -11.99 -11.09 -11.64
C THR A 28 -12.55 -10.59 -12.95
N GLU A 29 -12.46 -9.29 -13.21
CA GLU A 29 -13.03 -8.66 -14.40
C GLU A 29 -12.06 -7.58 -14.93
N SER A 30 -11.31 -7.93 -15.96
CA SER A 30 -10.15 -7.16 -16.46
C SER A 30 -10.46 -5.70 -16.83
N ARG A 31 -11.70 -5.36 -17.22
CA ARG A 31 -12.09 -3.97 -17.54
C ARG A 31 -11.86 -2.99 -16.38
N TYR A 32 -11.86 -3.47 -15.14
CA TYR A 32 -11.59 -2.61 -13.98
C TYR A 32 -10.16 -2.09 -13.92
N TRP A 33 -9.22 -2.65 -14.67
CA TRP A 33 -7.89 -2.05 -14.80
C TRP A 33 -7.93 -0.65 -15.40
N SER A 34 -8.82 -0.41 -16.37
CA SER A 34 -9.01 0.93 -16.96
C SER A 34 -9.46 1.95 -15.90
N PHE A 35 -10.45 1.59 -15.10
CA PHE A 35 -10.92 2.44 -13.99
C PHE A 35 -9.85 2.65 -12.92
N ALA A 36 -9.09 1.59 -12.59
CA ALA A 36 -7.99 1.68 -11.64
C ALA A 36 -6.94 2.72 -12.09
N ILE A 37 -6.52 2.66 -13.36
CA ILE A 37 -5.55 3.60 -13.94
C ILE A 37 -6.14 5.02 -13.99
N LEU A 38 -7.38 5.20 -14.43
CA LEU A 38 -8.02 6.52 -14.49
C LEU A 38 -8.06 7.19 -13.12
N HIS A 39 -8.50 6.47 -12.09
CA HIS A 39 -8.55 7.01 -10.73
C HIS A 39 -7.15 7.31 -10.19
N LEU A 40 -6.18 6.46 -10.47
CA LEU A 40 -4.81 6.65 -9.98
C LEU A 40 -4.15 7.89 -10.61
N ILE A 41 -4.37 8.12 -11.91
CA ILE A 41 -3.89 9.33 -12.62
C ILE A 41 -4.58 10.58 -12.08
N GLN A 42 -5.89 10.51 -11.84
CA GLN A 42 -6.62 11.64 -11.24
C GLN A 42 -6.10 11.94 -9.83
N GLY A 43 -5.84 10.91 -9.02
CA GLY A 43 -5.21 11.04 -7.71
C GLY A 43 -3.83 11.72 -7.80
N LEU A 44 -2.98 11.26 -8.73
CA LEU A 44 -1.66 11.83 -8.97
C LEU A 44 -1.73 13.31 -9.37
N GLU A 45 -2.62 13.67 -10.30
CA GLU A 45 -2.79 15.06 -10.74
C GLU A 45 -3.17 15.97 -9.56
N LEU A 46 -4.06 15.51 -8.68
CA LEU A 46 -4.45 16.26 -7.50
C LEU A 46 -3.32 16.36 -6.45
N LEU A 47 -2.52 15.31 -6.26
CA LEU A 47 -1.34 15.35 -5.39
C LEU A 47 -0.31 16.36 -5.90
N MET A 48 -0.02 16.37 -7.20
CA MET A 48 0.87 17.33 -7.83
C MET A 48 0.35 18.77 -7.69
N LYS A 49 -0.96 18.98 -7.92
CA LYS A 49 -1.59 20.29 -7.70
C LYS A 49 -1.50 20.71 -6.23
N HIS A 50 -1.66 19.79 -5.30
CA HIS A 50 -1.53 20.10 -3.88
C HIS A 50 -0.10 20.56 -3.52
N VAL A 51 0.93 19.92 -4.05
CA VAL A 51 2.32 20.37 -3.89
C VAL A 51 2.51 21.79 -4.47
N LEU A 52 2.04 22.04 -5.70
CA LEU A 52 2.09 23.37 -6.32
C LEU A 52 1.31 24.42 -5.51
N GLN A 53 0.14 24.07 -4.97
CA GLN A 53 -0.69 24.97 -4.15
C GLN A 53 0.01 25.37 -2.86
N ARG A 54 0.83 24.50 -2.28
CA ARG A 54 1.63 24.81 -1.08
C ARG A 54 2.71 25.85 -1.37
N GLU A 55 3.32 25.81 -2.57
CA GLU A 55 4.25 26.85 -3.02
C GLU A 55 3.53 28.18 -3.23
N HIS A 56 2.47 28.19 -4.03
CA HIS A 56 1.58 29.33 -4.19
C HIS A 56 0.26 28.90 -4.85
N PRO A 57 -0.92 29.32 -4.33
CA PRO A 57 -2.24 28.89 -4.86
C PRO A 57 -2.47 29.17 -6.33
N ILE A 58 -1.84 30.20 -6.89
CA ILE A 58 -2.01 30.55 -8.31
C ILE A 58 -1.39 29.53 -9.28
N LEU A 59 -0.41 28.74 -8.80
CA LEU A 59 0.31 27.76 -9.62
C LEU A 59 -0.51 26.61 -10.12
N ILE A 60 -1.71 26.40 -9.56
CA ILE A 60 -2.63 25.36 -10.03
C ILE A 60 -3.52 25.83 -11.19
N PHE A 61 -3.46 27.10 -11.59
CA PHE A 61 -4.27 27.66 -12.67
C PHE A 61 -3.48 27.82 -13.96
N GLU A 62 -4.09 27.54 -15.11
CA GLU A 62 -3.44 27.70 -16.43
C GLU A 62 -3.04 29.14 -16.70
N ASN A 63 -3.94 30.06 -16.44
CA ASN A 63 -3.73 31.50 -16.62
C ASN A 63 -3.72 32.16 -15.24
N ILE A 64 -2.58 32.72 -14.84
CA ILE A 64 -2.39 33.40 -13.55
C ILE A 64 -3.15 34.72 -13.46
N ASP A 65 -3.35 35.40 -14.57
CA ASP A 65 -4.06 36.68 -14.64
C ASP A 65 -5.60 36.50 -14.66
N ASN A 66 -6.07 35.31 -15.07
CA ASN A 66 -7.48 34.94 -15.13
C ASN A 66 -7.68 33.47 -14.70
N PRO A 67 -7.68 33.18 -13.39
CA PRO A 67 -7.62 31.80 -12.86
C PRO A 67 -8.98 31.07 -12.93
N LYS A 68 -9.38 30.64 -14.13
CA LYS A 68 -10.64 29.91 -14.39
C LYS A 68 -10.45 28.42 -14.53
N HIS A 69 -9.37 27.99 -15.20
CA HIS A 69 -9.08 26.59 -15.50
C HIS A 69 -7.80 26.16 -14.79
N THR A 70 -7.82 24.95 -14.24
CA THR A 70 -6.61 24.40 -13.59
C THR A 70 -5.73 23.69 -14.61
N VAL A 71 -4.42 23.70 -14.34
CA VAL A 71 -3.41 22.99 -15.12
C VAL A 71 -3.72 21.49 -15.24
N ASN A 72 -3.35 20.88 -16.34
CA ASN A 72 -3.39 19.44 -16.54
C ASN A 72 -2.13 18.75 -15.98
N LEU A 73 -2.07 17.42 -16.01
CA LEU A 73 -0.97 16.64 -15.45
C LEU A 73 0.40 17.02 -16.03
N SER A 74 0.51 17.26 -17.37
CA SER A 74 1.76 17.64 -18.00
C SER A 74 2.22 19.02 -17.57
N GLN A 75 1.29 19.98 -17.48
CA GLN A 75 1.58 21.32 -16.98
C GLN A 75 1.95 21.32 -15.48
N CYS A 76 1.32 20.44 -14.69
CA CYS A 76 1.72 20.22 -13.29
C CYS A 76 3.17 19.75 -13.21
N LEU A 77 3.55 18.76 -14.02
CA LEU A 77 4.90 18.21 -14.04
C LEU A 77 5.95 19.25 -14.40
N GLU A 78 5.68 20.06 -15.43
CA GLU A 78 6.59 21.14 -15.84
C GLU A 78 6.75 22.19 -14.71
N ARG A 79 5.65 22.58 -14.07
CA ARG A 79 5.71 23.56 -12.97
C ARG A 79 6.39 22.99 -11.71
N LEU A 80 6.19 21.72 -11.40
CA LEU A 80 6.90 21.07 -10.30
C LEU A 80 8.41 21.12 -10.52
N LYS A 81 8.87 20.82 -11.74
CA LYS A 81 10.30 20.86 -12.09
C LYS A 81 10.85 22.28 -12.12
N SER A 82 10.18 23.20 -12.82
CA SER A 82 10.71 24.53 -13.11
C SER A 82 10.51 25.54 -11.99
N ILE A 83 9.47 25.41 -11.18
CA ILE A 83 9.10 26.38 -10.13
C ILE A 83 9.32 25.78 -8.75
N ALA A 84 8.73 24.64 -8.44
CA ALA A 84 8.84 24.00 -7.13
C ALA A 84 10.15 23.19 -6.96
N GLN A 85 10.99 23.13 -7.99
CA GLN A 85 12.31 22.44 -7.99
C GLN A 85 12.22 20.98 -7.52
N VAL A 86 11.10 20.33 -7.81
CA VAL A 86 10.87 18.92 -7.51
C VAL A 86 11.69 18.08 -8.49
N GLU A 87 12.59 17.28 -7.97
CA GLU A 87 13.36 16.33 -8.76
C GLU A 87 12.45 15.17 -9.19
N ILE A 88 12.26 15.04 -10.49
CA ILE A 88 11.59 13.92 -11.17
C ILE A 88 12.61 13.27 -12.09
N ASP A 89 12.99 12.05 -11.81
CA ASP A 89 13.96 11.33 -12.62
C ASP A 89 13.37 10.85 -13.95
N GLU A 90 14.21 10.29 -14.82
CA GLU A 90 13.79 9.86 -16.14
C GLU A 90 12.83 8.65 -16.10
N LYS A 91 12.98 7.74 -15.12
CA LYS A 91 12.09 6.60 -14.92
C LYS A 91 10.71 7.10 -14.48
N GLU A 92 10.67 8.00 -13.53
CA GLU A 92 9.43 8.63 -13.02
C GLU A 92 8.70 9.39 -14.13
N HIS A 93 9.46 10.19 -14.93
CA HIS A 93 8.89 10.89 -16.07
C HIS A 93 8.29 9.95 -17.12
N ARG A 94 8.98 8.85 -17.45
CA ARG A 94 8.44 7.81 -18.36
C ARG A 94 7.20 7.14 -17.81
N THR A 95 7.15 6.86 -16.51
CA THR A 95 5.98 6.27 -15.83
C THR A 95 4.76 7.19 -15.97
N ILE A 96 4.91 8.47 -15.67
CA ILE A 96 3.84 9.48 -15.79
C ILE A 96 3.36 9.61 -17.23
N THR A 97 4.30 9.71 -18.18
CA THR A 97 3.99 9.84 -19.61
C THR A 97 3.23 8.62 -20.15
N ARG A 98 3.69 7.41 -19.78
CA ARG A 98 3.04 6.14 -20.14
C ARG A 98 1.61 6.07 -19.58
N ALA A 99 1.43 6.44 -18.32
CA ALA A 99 0.13 6.46 -17.68
C ALA A 99 -0.82 7.48 -18.35
N SER A 100 -0.32 8.69 -18.63
CA SER A 100 -1.09 9.74 -19.32
C SER A 100 -1.54 9.30 -20.73
N ALA A 101 -0.65 8.63 -21.48
CA ALA A 101 -1.00 8.07 -22.79
C ALA A 101 -2.10 7.01 -22.68
N GLN A 102 -2.04 6.13 -21.66
CA GLN A 102 -3.10 5.15 -21.42
C GLN A 102 -4.43 5.82 -21.03
N ARG A 103 -4.40 6.84 -20.17
CA ARG A 103 -5.61 7.61 -19.81
C ARG A 103 -6.27 8.19 -21.06
N ASN A 104 -5.49 8.83 -21.94
CA ASN A 104 -6.02 9.42 -23.16
C ASN A 104 -6.61 8.35 -24.09
N LYS A 105 -5.95 7.19 -24.22
CA LYS A 105 -6.46 6.06 -24.99
C LYS A 105 -7.79 5.54 -24.42
N ILE A 106 -7.87 5.33 -23.10
CA ILE A 106 -9.07 4.83 -22.42
C ILE A 106 -10.26 5.80 -22.57
N VAL A 107 -10.01 7.12 -22.51
CA VAL A 107 -11.08 8.13 -22.49
C VAL A 107 -11.57 8.47 -23.90
N HIS A 108 -10.69 8.45 -24.91
CA HIS A 108 -10.97 9.05 -26.21
C HIS A 108 -10.96 8.07 -27.39
N HIS A 109 -10.51 6.81 -27.19
CA HIS A 109 -10.32 5.86 -28.29
C HIS A 109 -10.86 4.48 -27.95
N GLU A 110 -11.12 3.67 -28.98
CA GLU A 110 -11.23 2.22 -28.84
C GLU A 110 -9.86 1.64 -28.48
N TYR A 111 -9.82 0.62 -27.60
CA TYR A 111 -8.57 0.04 -27.15
C TYR A 111 -8.71 -1.44 -26.82
N ASP A 112 -7.64 -2.17 -27.10
CA ASP A 112 -7.49 -3.54 -26.68
C ASP A 112 -7.03 -3.59 -25.23
N LEU A 113 -7.77 -4.30 -24.40
CA LEU A 113 -7.43 -4.47 -23.00
C LEU A 113 -6.52 -5.71 -22.84
N ASN A 114 -5.21 -5.46 -22.68
CA ASN A 114 -4.26 -6.46 -22.21
C ASN A 114 -4.12 -6.36 -20.69
N PRO A 115 -4.66 -7.30 -19.91
CA PRO A 115 -4.70 -7.19 -18.45
C PRO A 115 -3.31 -7.08 -17.80
N ASP A 116 -2.32 -7.84 -18.30
CA ASP A 116 -0.96 -7.85 -17.73
C ASP A 116 -0.26 -6.51 -17.97
N TYR A 117 -0.44 -5.93 -19.18
CA TYR A 117 0.09 -4.63 -19.50
C TYR A 117 -0.52 -3.53 -18.62
N TYR A 118 -1.86 -3.51 -18.48
CA TYR A 118 -2.55 -2.52 -17.65
C TYR A 118 -2.19 -2.68 -16.16
N ARG A 119 -2.06 -3.92 -15.69
CA ARG A 119 -1.55 -4.20 -14.35
C ARG A 119 -0.15 -3.64 -14.12
N SER A 120 0.78 -3.85 -15.08
CA SER A 120 2.13 -3.28 -15.00
C SER A 120 2.09 -1.75 -14.93
N VAL A 121 1.31 -1.09 -15.79
CA VAL A 121 1.14 0.39 -15.77
C VAL A 121 0.61 0.85 -14.42
N PHE A 122 -0.37 0.14 -13.86
CA PHE A 122 -0.94 0.47 -12.55
C PHE A 122 0.09 0.34 -11.42
N ILE A 123 0.86 -0.76 -11.39
CA ILE A 123 1.88 -0.99 -10.35
C ILE A 123 2.97 0.06 -10.42
N ASP A 124 3.52 0.34 -11.61
CA ASP A 124 4.57 1.35 -11.80
C ASP A 124 4.08 2.74 -11.35
N LEU A 125 2.83 3.09 -11.66
CA LEU A 125 2.23 4.36 -11.27
C LEU A 125 1.94 4.43 -9.76
N PHE A 126 1.49 3.33 -9.16
CA PHE A 126 1.25 3.27 -7.72
C PHE A 126 2.55 3.33 -6.92
N GLU A 127 3.61 2.68 -7.40
CA GLU A 127 4.96 2.79 -6.84
C GLU A 127 5.44 4.25 -6.88
N PHE A 128 5.27 4.92 -8.02
CA PHE A 128 5.63 6.34 -8.14
C PHE A 128 4.85 7.21 -7.14
N ILE A 129 3.52 7.05 -7.05
CA ILE A 129 2.67 7.82 -6.12
C ILE A 129 3.09 7.57 -4.67
N HIS A 130 3.41 6.32 -4.30
CA HIS A 130 3.86 5.97 -2.96
C HIS A 130 5.12 6.76 -2.56
N TYR A 131 6.14 6.79 -3.43
CA TYR A 131 7.37 7.54 -3.17
C TYR A 131 7.19 9.04 -3.29
N PHE A 132 6.41 9.51 -4.26
CA PHE A 132 6.09 10.93 -4.40
C PHE A 132 5.41 11.47 -3.14
N TYR A 133 4.46 10.72 -2.58
CA TYR A 133 3.79 11.10 -1.35
C TYR A 133 4.77 11.21 -0.19
N ALA A 134 5.57 10.18 0.06
CA ALA A 134 6.54 10.15 1.15
C ALA A 134 7.63 11.23 1.03
N LYS A 135 8.00 11.62 -0.20
CA LYS A 135 9.05 12.62 -0.47
C LYS A 135 8.56 14.07 -0.36
N HIS A 136 7.32 14.35 -0.76
CA HIS A 136 6.83 15.72 -0.95
C HIS A 136 5.65 16.11 -0.07
N LEU A 137 5.06 15.15 0.67
CA LEU A 137 3.92 15.39 1.55
C LEU A 137 4.23 14.93 2.98
N GLU A 138 3.44 15.39 3.93
CA GLU A 138 3.62 15.01 5.34
C GLU A 138 2.98 13.63 5.60
N GLY A 139 3.74 12.75 6.25
CA GLY A 139 3.30 11.39 6.59
C GLY A 139 3.48 10.40 5.44
N GLU A 140 2.78 9.29 5.52
CA GLU A 140 2.82 8.21 4.56
C GLU A 140 1.50 8.05 3.81
N LEU A 141 1.57 7.59 2.56
CA LEU A 141 0.36 7.27 1.79
C LEU A 141 -0.48 6.20 2.50
N HIS A 142 0.18 5.24 3.18
CA HIS A 142 -0.48 4.20 3.98
C HIS A 142 -1.50 4.76 4.97
N ASP A 143 -1.19 5.87 5.64
CA ASP A 143 -2.07 6.51 6.63
C ASP A 143 -3.38 7.07 6.02
N LYS A 144 -3.39 7.23 4.69
CA LYS A 144 -4.54 7.73 3.91
C LYS A 144 -5.31 6.62 3.21
N ILE A 145 -4.84 5.37 3.29
CA ILE A 145 -5.51 4.22 2.70
C ILE A 145 -6.49 3.61 3.71
N ASP A 146 -7.71 3.36 3.25
CA ASP A 146 -8.74 2.72 4.07
C ASP A 146 -8.24 1.38 4.64
N ALA A 147 -8.45 1.12 5.92
CA ALA A 147 -8.00 -0.10 6.59
C ALA A 147 -8.49 -1.40 5.90
N LYS A 148 -9.67 -1.34 5.25
CA LYS A 148 -10.21 -2.47 4.45
C LYS A 148 -9.39 -2.80 3.21
N LEU A 149 -8.51 -1.89 2.79
CA LEU A 149 -7.66 -2.01 1.60
C LEU A 149 -6.21 -2.35 1.93
N TRP A 150 -5.78 -2.30 3.17
CA TRP A 150 -4.38 -2.52 3.59
C TRP A 150 -3.78 -3.84 3.07
N ARG A 151 -4.60 -4.90 3.01
CA ARG A 151 -4.13 -6.15 2.43
C ARG A 151 -3.81 -6.00 0.93
N ILE A 152 -4.63 -5.26 0.19
CA ILE A 152 -4.44 -5.08 -1.26
C ILE A 152 -3.26 -4.15 -1.49
N GLU A 153 -3.14 -3.08 -0.71
CA GLU A 153 -1.97 -2.21 -0.68
C GLU A 153 -0.69 -3.04 -0.48
N ALA A 154 -0.64 -3.87 0.57
CA ALA A 154 0.51 -4.71 0.86
C ALA A 154 0.83 -5.70 -0.28
N GLU A 155 -0.19 -6.26 -0.94
CA GLU A 155 -0.01 -7.08 -2.16
C GLU A 155 0.58 -6.27 -3.33
N LEU A 156 0.28 -4.96 -3.42
CA LEU A 156 0.84 -4.07 -4.43
C LEU A 156 2.28 -3.67 -4.10
N LEU A 157 2.56 -3.30 -2.86
CA LEU A 157 3.91 -2.97 -2.38
C LEU A 157 4.90 -4.12 -2.64
N ALA A 158 4.47 -5.37 -2.46
CA ALA A 158 5.28 -6.55 -2.73
C ALA A 158 5.64 -6.75 -4.22
N GLN A 159 5.03 -5.98 -5.13
CA GLN A 159 5.28 -6.01 -6.57
C GLN A 159 6.10 -4.81 -7.06
N PHE A 160 6.51 -3.92 -6.17
CA PHE A 160 7.34 -2.78 -6.52
C PHE A 160 8.69 -3.23 -7.07
N SER A 161 9.22 -2.47 -7.99
CA SER A 161 10.56 -2.69 -8.54
C SER A 161 11.65 -2.37 -7.52
N ALA A 162 11.37 -1.52 -6.54
CA ALA A 162 12.27 -1.21 -5.45
C ALA A 162 12.30 -2.34 -4.42
N GLU A 163 13.49 -2.68 -3.94
CA GLU A 163 13.69 -3.71 -2.92
C GLU A 163 13.13 -3.30 -1.55
N TRP A 164 13.07 -1.99 -1.28
CA TRP A 164 12.70 -1.42 0.02
C TRP A 164 11.57 -0.41 -0.14
N VAL A 165 10.68 -0.41 0.85
CA VAL A 165 9.58 0.58 0.98
C VAL A 165 9.62 1.23 2.35
N VAL A 166 9.09 2.45 2.45
CA VAL A 166 8.74 3.03 3.76
C VAL A 166 7.30 2.60 4.07
N TYR A 167 7.13 1.96 5.20
CA TYR A 167 5.84 1.45 5.64
C TYR A 167 5.73 1.58 7.16
N ARG A 168 4.74 2.33 7.63
CA ARG A 168 4.51 2.62 9.06
C ARG A 168 5.75 3.20 9.75
N GLY A 169 6.37 4.20 9.16
CA GLY A 169 7.56 4.88 9.68
C GLY A 169 8.86 4.11 9.56
N LYS A 170 8.87 2.94 8.94
CA LYS A 170 10.06 2.08 8.82
C LYS A 170 10.42 1.79 7.38
N ARG A 171 11.73 1.73 7.09
CA ARG A 171 12.24 1.19 5.84
C ARG A 171 12.28 -0.33 5.94
N LEU A 172 11.44 -1.01 5.19
CA LEU A 172 11.26 -2.46 5.19
C LEU A 172 11.48 -3.04 3.79
N PRO A 173 11.87 -4.32 3.66
CA PRO A 173 11.78 -5.02 2.38
C PRO A 173 10.36 -4.90 1.80
N SER A 174 10.24 -4.65 0.50
CA SER A 174 8.93 -4.38 -0.16
C SER A 174 7.89 -5.49 0.04
N ARG A 175 8.33 -6.71 0.29
CA ARG A 175 7.46 -7.86 0.57
C ARG A 175 6.95 -7.91 2.01
N LEU A 176 7.69 -7.36 2.97
CA LEU A 176 7.37 -7.51 4.40
C LEU A 176 6.01 -6.91 4.81
N PRO A 177 5.53 -5.78 4.26
CA PRO A 177 4.18 -5.30 4.50
C PRO A 177 3.08 -6.34 4.21
N PHE A 178 3.24 -7.13 3.15
CA PHE A 178 2.31 -8.22 2.85
C PHE A 178 2.36 -9.32 3.90
N ASP A 179 3.56 -9.71 4.34
CA ASP A 179 3.74 -10.74 5.38
C ASP A 179 3.17 -10.29 6.73
N ILE A 180 3.31 -9.00 7.09
CA ILE A 180 2.68 -8.39 8.28
C ILE A 180 1.16 -8.55 8.23
N VAL A 181 0.52 -8.17 7.11
CA VAL A 181 -0.94 -8.23 6.97
C VAL A 181 -1.45 -9.67 6.97
N VAL A 182 -0.73 -10.56 6.31
CA VAL A 182 -1.08 -11.99 6.25
C VAL A 182 -0.94 -12.65 7.61
N ALA A 183 0.08 -12.31 8.38
CA ALA A 183 0.32 -12.87 9.72
C ALA A 183 -0.87 -12.69 10.67
N GLN A 184 -1.63 -11.58 10.53
CA GLN A 184 -2.79 -11.30 11.39
C GLN A 184 -3.93 -12.32 11.26
N ARG A 185 -3.89 -13.18 10.25
CA ARG A 185 -4.87 -14.27 10.06
C ARG A 185 -4.53 -15.52 10.89
N TYR A 186 -3.25 -15.69 11.25
CA TYR A 186 -2.75 -16.84 11.96
C TYR A 186 -2.76 -16.57 13.47
N THR A 187 -3.89 -16.74 14.09
CA THR A 187 -4.10 -16.39 15.51
C THR A 187 -3.76 -17.52 16.48
N ALA A 188 -3.44 -18.72 15.97
CA ALA A 188 -3.15 -19.89 16.77
C ALA A 188 -2.01 -20.74 16.16
N ILE A 189 -1.49 -21.65 16.92
CA ILE A 189 -0.58 -22.71 16.51
C ILE A 189 -1.31 -24.05 16.70
N ARG A 190 -1.18 -24.95 15.73
CA ARG A 190 -1.61 -26.33 15.81
C ARG A 190 -0.41 -27.20 16.13
N GLU A 191 -0.38 -27.78 17.30
CA GLU A 191 0.66 -28.71 17.75
C GLU A 191 0.24 -30.16 17.54
N SER A 192 1.14 -31.00 17.04
CA SER A 192 0.94 -32.46 17.00
C SER A 192 1.12 -33.06 18.39
N LYS A 193 0.21 -33.95 18.80
CA LYS A 193 0.25 -34.72 20.04
C LYS A 193 -0.01 -36.19 19.71
N ALA A 194 0.30 -37.07 20.65
CA ALA A 194 0.13 -38.51 20.46
C ALA A 194 -1.33 -38.92 20.18
N ASP A 195 -2.29 -38.16 20.69
CA ASP A 195 -3.73 -38.35 20.57
C ASP A 195 -4.44 -37.43 19.57
N GLY A 196 -3.65 -36.69 18.75
CA GLY A 196 -4.18 -35.79 17.73
C GLY A 196 -3.52 -34.43 17.69
N TYR A 197 -4.30 -33.35 17.72
CA TYR A 197 -3.80 -31.99 17.65
C TYR A 197 -4.27 -31.14 18.82
N ARG A 198 -3.35 -30.35 19.39
CA ARG A 198 -3.70 -29.27 20.32
C ARG A 198 -3.59 -27.91 19.59
N TYR A 199 -4.53 -27.01 19.85
CA TYR A 199 -4.52 -25.65 19.33
C TYR A 199 -4.20 -24.69 20.47
N VAL A 200 -3.23 -23.81 20.26
CA VAL A 200 -2.77 -22.83 21.24
C VAL A 200 -2.79 -21.45 20.61
N GLY A 201 -3.42 -20.48 21.27
CA GLY A 201 -3.45 -19.10 20.83
C GLY A 201 -2.04 -18.50 20.77
N ARG A 202 -1.70 -17.80 19.70
CA ARG A 202 -0.48 -17.02 19.60
C ARG A 202 -0.55 -15.77 20.48
N GLU A 203 0.58 -15.30 20.94
CA GLU A 203 0.68 -14.04 21.66
C GLU A 203 0.90 -12.90 20.67
N ARG A 204 0.30 -11.74 20.98
CA ARG A 204 0.50 -10.51 20.21
C ARG A 204 1.77 -9.81 20.70
N TYR A 205 2.38 -9.01 19.84
CA TYR A 205 3.47 -8.13 20.25
C TYR A 205 2.95 -7.08 21.26
N LEU A 206 3.58 -6.99 22.42
CA LEU A 206 3.15 -6.12 23.53
C LEU A 206 4.04 -4.87 23.71
N GLY A 207 4.78 -4.49 22.68
CA GLY A 207 5.65 -3.30 22.76
C GLY A 207 6.93 -3.47 23.56
N SER A 208 7.37 -4.72 23.81
CA SER A 208 8.55 -5.02 24.65
C SER A 208 9.84 -4.33 24.18
N TYR A 209 9.93 -3.95 22.92
CA TYR A 209 11.09 -3.31 22.30
C TYR A 209 10.71 -1.96 21.63
N GLY A 210 9.58 -1.35 22.01
CA GLY A 210 9.05 -0.10 21.44
C GLY A 210 7.76 -0.31 20.65
N ALA A 211 7.30 0.72 19.96
CA ALA A 211 6.02 0.74 19.23
C ALA A 211 5.87 -0.33 18.15
N SER A 212 6.99 -0.91 17.71
CA SER A 212 6.97 -2.01 16.73
C SER A 212 8.12 -2.98 16.95
N CYS A 213 7.90 -4.24 16.58
CA CYS A 213 8.92 -5.28 16.65
C CYS A 213 10.14 -4.90 15.82
N PRO A 214 11.37 -4.92 16.38
CA PRO A 214 12.56 -4.53 15.64
C PRO A 214 12.94 -5.52 14.53
N ASP A 215 12.51 -6.77 14.62
CA ASP A 215 12.80 -7.80 13.62
C ASP A 215 11.77 -7.77 12.48
N CYS A 216 10.50 -7.99 12.76
CA CYS A 216 9.48 -8.14 11.71
C CYS A 216 8.58 -6.91 11.48
N GLY A 217 8.76 -5.82 12.21
CA GLY A 217 8.07 -4.55 11.99
C GLY A 217 6.59 -4.49 12.38
N VAL A 218 6.01 -5.55 12.96
CA VAL A 218 4.62 -5.51 13.45
C VAL A 218 4.46 -4.50 14.57
N SER A 219 3.31 -3.85 14.60
CA SER A 219 2.97 -2.88 15.65
C SER A 219 2.43 -3.58 16.89
N GLU A 220 2.34 -2.83 18.00
CA GLU A 220 1.70 -3.30 19.23
C GLU A 220 0.30 -3.87 18.94
N ASN A 221 -0.06 -4.96 19.63
CA ASN A 221 -1.28 -5.74 19.46
C ASN A 221 -1.42 -6.49 18.11
N GLU A 222 -0.38 -6.56 17.29
CA GLU A 222 -0.32 -7.41 16.10
C GLU A 222 0.41 -8.73 16.35
N TYR A 223 0.09 -9.76 15.56
CA TYR A 223 0.85 -11.01 15.54
C TYR A 223 2.10 -10.86 14.72
N HIS A 224 3.20 -11.41 15.19
CA HIS A 224 4.48 -11.44 14.47
C HIS A 224 4.35 -12.11 13.10
N THR A 225 5.19 -11.74 12.15
CA THR A 225 5.28 -12.46 10.86
C THR A 225 5.90 -13.84 11.06
N ALA A 226 5.69 -14.74 10.12
CA ALA A 226 6.41 -15.98 10.06
C ALA A 226 7.94 -15.70 10.04
N MET A 227 8.71 -16.51 10.71
CA MET A 227 10.18 -16.39 10.82
C MET A 227 10.69 -15.22 11.69
N CYS A 228 9.84 -14.61 12.52
CA CYS A 228 10.28 -13.61 13.48
C CYS A 228 11.12 -14.24 14.60
N ASP A 229 12.30 -13.70 14.83
CA ASP A 229 13.22 -14.17 15.86
C ASP A 229 12.78 -13.81 17.28
N ILE A 230 11.88 -12.86 17.43
CA ILE A 230 11.44 -12.32 18.74
C ILE A 230 10.20 -13.04 19.26
N GLU A 231 9.42 -13.68 18.38
CA GLU A 231 8.17 -14.32 18.81
C GLU A 231 8.39 -15.49 19.75
N SER A 232 7.76 -15.43 20.93
CA SER A 232 7.80 -16.52 21.90
C SER A 232 6.78 -17.61 21.58
N CYS A 233 7.19 -18.86 21.76
CA CYS A 233 6.30 -20.00 21.66
C CYS A 233 5.31 -19.99 22.83
N PRO A 234 3.99 -19.99 22.59
CA PRO A 234 3.01 -19.96 23.67
C PRO A 234 3.00 -21.23 24.54
N SER A 235 3.59 -22.33 24.03
CA SER A 235 3.61 -23.60 24.75
C SER A 235 4.84 -23.80 25.64
N CYS A 236 6.04 -23.47 25.14
CA CYS A 236 7.28 -23.71 25.88
C CYS A 236 8.03 -22.44 26.30
N ARG A 237 7.56 -21.27 25.88
CA ARG A 237 8.19 -19.97 26.12
C ARG A 237 9.56 -19.75 25.45
N GLY A 238 10.03 -20.72 24.69
CA GLY A 238 11.21 -20.55 23.84
C GLY A 238 10.86 -19.75 22.56
N GLN A 239 11.83 -19.57 21.68
CA GLN A 239 11.63 -18.91 20.39
C GLN A 239 10.69 -19.75 19.50
N LEU A 240 9.61 -19.15 19.00
CA LEU A 240 8.62 -19.87 18.19
C LEU A 240 9.21 -20.43 16.90
N LEU A 241 10.08 -19.67 16.24
CA LEU A 241 10.76 -20.10 15.02
C LEU A 241 11.49 -21.45 15.22
N MET A 242 12.18 -21.61 16.34
CA MET A 242 12.87 -22.87 16.66
C MET A 242 11.89 -24.03 16.90
N CYS A 243 10.75 -23.75 17.51
CA CYS A 243 9.70 -24.76 17.72
C CYS A 243 9.02 -25.21 16.42
N LEU A 244 8.98 -24.34 15.41
CA LEU A 244 8.41 -24.65 14.09
C LEU A 244 9.43 -25.36 13.18
N ALA A 245 10.72 -25.07 13.34
CA ALA A 245 11.81 -25.57 12.49
C ALA A 245 12.37 -26.93 12.93
N ALA A 246 12.34 -27.24 14.23
CA ALA A 246 12.94 -28.44 14.77
C ALA A 246 11.90 -29.50 15.17
N PRO A 247 11.96 -30.72 14.60
CA PRO A 247 11.16 -31.83 15.07
C PRO A 247 11.56 -32.16 16.52
N GLY A 248 10.65 -32.02 17.47
CA GLY A 248 10.84 -32.55 18.82
C GLY A 248 10.45 -31.68 20.00
N SER A 249 10.40 -30.36 19.94
CA SER A 249 10.03 -29.56 21.12
C SER A 249 8.55 -29.25 21.23
N CYS A 250 7.92 -28.61 20.24
CA CYS A 250 6.49 -28.33 20.25
C CYS A 250 5.75 -28.83 19.01
N ASN A 251 6.49 -29.13 17.95
CA ASN A 251 6.00 -29.71 16.69
C ASN A 251 4.74 -29.00 16.14
N GLY A 252 4.78 -27.67 16.07
CA GLY A 252 3.63 -26.80 15.81
C GLY A 252 3.64 -26.20 14.40
N TRP A 253 2.46 -25.78 13.95
CA TRP A 253 2.25 -25.09 12.67
C TRP A 253 1.33 -23.89 12.87
N TYR A 254 1.54 -22.78 12.15
CA TYR A 254 0.62 -21.67 12.14
C TYR A 254 -0.77 -22.10 11.70
N TRP A 255 -1.81 -21.67 12.43
CA TRP A 255 -3.19 -22.06 12.21
C TRP A 255 -4.11 -20.85 12.06
N ILE A 256 -5.02 -20.93 11.10
CA ILE A 256 -6.13 -19.99 10.93
C ILE A 256 -7.38 -20.63 11.52
N PRO A 257 -7.95 -20.11 12.61
CA PRO A 257 -9.21 -20.62 13.14
C PRO A 257 -10.32 -20.48 12.09
N VAL A 258 -11.06 -21.56 11.85
CA VAL A 258 -12.24 -21.54 10.97
C VAL A 258 -13.38 -20.87 11.74
N LYS A 259 -14.06 -19.87 11.14
CA LYS A 259 -15.23 -19.22 11.72
C LYS A 259 -16.27 -20.28 12.12
N GLY A 260 -16.69 -20.31 13.40
CA GLY A 260 -17.71 -21.24 13.91
C GLY A 260 -17.17 -22.50 14.60
N LYS A 261 -15.86 -22.77 14.51
CA LYS A 261 -15.19 -23.72 15.41
C LYS A 261 -14.30 -22.88 16.31
N GLY A 262 -14.78 -22.60 17.51
CA GLY A 262 -13.97 -21.98 18.56
C GLY A 262 -12.65 -22.74 18.72
N LEU A 263 -11.64 -22.09 19.31
CA LEU A 263 -10.51 -22.82 19.88
C LEU A 263 -11.11 -23.89 20.81
N PRO A 264 -10.84 -25.18 20.61
CA PRO A 264 -11.36 -26.23 21.47
C PRO A 264 -10.86 -26.06 22.88
#